data_30708b20166b443ff26297598a047af6
#
_entry.id   30708b20166b443ff26297598a047af6
#
_cell.length_a   1.000
_cell.length_b   1.000
_cell.length_c   1.000
_cell.angle_alpha   90.00
_cell.angle_beta   90.00
_cell.angle_gamma   90.00
#
_symmetry.space_group_name_H-M   'P 1'
#
loop_
_entity.id
_entity.type
_entity.pdbx_description
1 polymer ?
#
loop_
_entity_poly.entity_id
_entity_poly.type
_entity_poly.pdbx_seq_one_letter_code
_entity_poly.pdbx_strand_id
1 'polypeptide(L)'
;MNAAWPIVNLIDWVSNASAKIGWYGTTSLPVSVAVVPRHKEASYIFSPRSAWFDYLAHECRSKPLSALAIQFLGKIVSFLGIDKTAFIGNYPISTSIWTESQMEEIPSIATTIMTSQPKHFIGIRNILPHRHAKLIKQLAHLDFKAIPSRVIYEFDLRSGLTQTPSHLKRDLSLLKKLNLTIKNATALTQQEIIRVHQLYQQIYLEKHSLLNPQYTLQFFDQVVNQRIMTCLMIGNSSNSIVSFALICTSGETISIPALGYDSEYELEGSYRVLFAAIYTHAKNAQALLNYSSGAGDFKRKRGGIPYLEYTYLKYPKEKYGLKRRLIHFAAKLTSQIDVQDLIKRGA
;
A
#
# COMPACT_ATOMS: atom_id res chain seq x y z
N MET A 1 -12.70 14.38 9.71
CA MET A 1 -13.06 14.90 8.36
C MET A 1 -12.11 14.22 7.38
N ASN A 2 -12.59 13.39 6.46
CA ASN A 2 -11.73 12.89 5.38
C ASN A 2 -11.51 14.04 4.40
N ALA A 3 -10.32 14.64 4.42
CA ALA A 3 -9.95 15.61 3.39
C ALA A 3 -10.02 14.90 2.02
N ALA A 4 -10.70 15.51 1.07
CA ALA A 4 -10.74 14.98 -0.29
C ALA A 4 -9.31 15.04 -0.88
N TRP A 5 -8.94 14.00 -1.62
CA TRP A 5 -7.67 13.99 -2.34
C TRP A 5 -7.66 15.13 -3.36
N PRO A 6 -6.59 15.94 -3.42
CA PRO A 6 -6.51 17.01 -4.41
C PRO A 6 -6.33 16.44 -5.82
N ILE A 7 -6.87 17.16 -6.79
CA ILE A 7 -6.68 16.83 -8.20
C ILE A 7 -5.30 17.36 -8.62
N VAL A 8 -4.31 16.49 -8.66
CA VAL A 8 -2.94 16.80 -9.07
C VAL A 8 -2.52 15.92 -10.24
N ASN A 9 -1.51 16.35 -10.98
CA ASN A 9 -0.87 15.46 -11.93
C ASN A 9 -0.09 14.39 -11.18
N LEU A 10 -0.34 13.11 -11.47
CA LEU A 10 0.22 11.99 -10.70
C LEU A 10 1.76 12.00 -10.65
N ILE A 11 2.41 12.44 -11.74
CA ILE A 11 3.87 12.50 -11.82
C ILE A 11 4.48 13.50 -10.83
N ASP A 12 3.74 14.53 -10.44
CA ASP A 12 4.18 15.51 -9.45
C ASP A 12 4.26 14.92 -8.04
N TRP A 13 3.54 13.81 -7.81
CA TRP A 13 3.52 13.11 -6.54
C TRP A 13 4.32 11.79 -6.54
N VAL A 14 4.31 11.07 -7.67
CA VAL A 14 4.96 9.77 -7.83
C VAL A 14 5.74 9.77 -9.13
N SER A 15 7.04 10.03 -9.06
CA SER A 15 7.90 10.24 -10.25
C SER A 15 7.98 9.00 -11.16
N ASN A 16 7.83 7.78 -10.61
CA ASN A 16 7.78 6.55 -11.39
C ASN A 16 6.36 6.05 -11.69
N ALA A 17 5.36 6.94 -11.67
CA ALA A 17 4.00 6.60 -12.06
C ALA A 17 3.90 6.33 -13.56
N SER A 18 3.19 5.26 -13.91
CA SER A 18 2.89 4.89 -15.31
C SER A 18 1.39 4.90 -15.58
N ALA A 19 0.67 5.86 -14.98
CA ALA A 19 -0.78 5.98 -15.09
C ALA A 19 -1.22 7.45 -15.16
N LYS A 20 -2.40 7.70 -15.73
CA LYS A 20 -3.14 8.95 -15.60
C LYS A 20 -4.28 8.74 -14.62
N ILE A 21 -4.64 9.78 -13.88
CA ILE A 21 -5.78 9.76 -12.96
C ILE A 21 -6.98 10.41 -13.60
N GLY A 22 -8.12 9.71 -13.55
CA GLY A 22 -9.46 10.26 -13.77
C GLY A 22 -10.25 10.20 -12.47
N TRP A 23 -11.20 11.09 -12.31
CA TRP A 23 -12.08 11.16 -11.14
C TRP A 23 -13.50 10.81 -11.56
N TYR A 24 -14.13 9.87 -10.87
CA TYR A 24 -15.41 9.28 -11.25
C TYR A 24 -16.37 9.26 -10.05
N GLY A 25 -17.68 9.22 -10.40
CA GLY A 25 -18.74 9.16 -9.40
C GLY A 25 -19.00 10.49 -8.69
N THR A 26 -20.00 10.51 -7.82
CA THR A 26 -20.40 11.67 -7.03
C THR A 26 -19.45 11.93 -5.87
N THR A 27 -18.77 10.88 -5.41
CA THR A 27 -17.75 10.93 -4.33
C THR A 27 -16.34 11.24 -4.84
N SER A 28 -16.18 11.56 -6.13
CA SER A 28 -14.87 11.83 -6.75
C SER A 28 -13.85 10.72 -6.46
N LEU A 29 -14.21 9.46 -6.76
CA LEU A 29 -13.32 8.32 -6.59
C LEU A 29 -12.23 8.33 -7.68
N PRO A 30 -10.94 8.26 -7.31
CA PRO A 30 -9.86 8.23 -8.29
C PRO A 30 -9.81 6.91 -9.05
N VAL A 31 -9.55 6.99 -10.34
CA VAL A 31 -9.27 5.83 -11.20
C VAL A 31 -7.95 6.06 -11.90
N SER A 32 -6.98 5.20 -11.65
CA SER A 32 -5.71 5.23 -12.35
C SER A 32 -5.77 4.37 -13.60
N VAL A 33 -5.56 4.99 -14.77
CA VAL A 33 -5.51 4.29 -16.06
C VAL A 33 -4.06 4.23 -16.53
N ALA A 34 -3.57 3.02 -16.79
CA ALA A 34 -2.19 2.81 -17.26
C ALA A 34 -1.90 3.57 -18.55
N VAL A 35 -0.73 4.20 -18.63
CA VAL A 35 -0.25 4.97 -19.78
C VAL A 35 0.91 4.23 -20.43
N VAL A 36 0.92 4.18 -21.75
CA VAL A 36 2.02 3.66 -22.55
C VAL A 36 2.78 4.86 -23.16
N PRO A 37 4.14 4.91 -23.16
CA PRO A 37 5.06 3.83 -22.78
C PRO A 37 5.19 3.65 -21.27
N ARG A 38 5.41 2.40 -20.86
CA ARG A 38 5.64 2.03 -19.47
C ARG A 38 7.01 2.53 -18.99
N HIS A 39 7.05 3.13 -17.82
CA HIS A 39 8.31 3.44 -17.15
C HIS A 39 9.05 2.14 -16.77
N LYS A 40 10.37 2.08 -16.95
CA LYS A 40 11.18 0.87 -16.69
C LYS A 40 11.01 0.38 -15.24
N GLU A 41 10.95 1.30 -14.30
CA GLU A 41 10.77 1.07 -12.85
C GLU A 41 9.38 1.49 -12.41
N ALA A 42 8.35 1.20 -13.22
CA ALA A 42 6.99 1.61 -12.93
C ALA A 42 6.53 1.12 -11.56
N SER A 43 5.99 2.03 -10.76
CA SER A 43 5.50 1.73 -9.42
C SER A 43 4.49 0.59 -9.43
N TYR A 44 4.68 -0.36 -8.51
CA TYR A 44 3.75 -1.50 -8.34
C TYR A 44 2.32 -1.06 -7.98
N ILE A 45 2.14 0.18 -7.52
CA ILE A 45 0.81 0.71 -7.23
C ILE A 45 -0.03 0.79 -8.52
N PHE A 46 0.59 1.18 -9.64
CA PHE A 46 -0.10 1.48 -10.89
C PHE A 46 0.12 0.42 -11.98
N SER A 47 1.11 -0.46 -11.81
CA SER A 47 1.45 -1.48 -12.80
C SER A 47 1.19 -2.89 -12.25
N PRO A 48 0.21 -3.64 -12.81
CA PRO A 48 0.00 -5.04 -12.43
C PRO A 48 1.23 -5.90 -12.67
N ARG A 49 1.95 -5.66 -13.77
CA ARG A 49 3.19 -6.37 -14.06
C ARG A 49 4.23 -6.13 -12.98
N SER A 50 4.45 -4.87 -12.59
CA SER A 50 5.39 -4.55 -11.52
C SER A 50 4.95 -5.20 -10.20
N ALA A 51 3.64 -5.18 -9.88
CA ALA A 51 3.12 -5.73 -8.64
C ALA A 51 3.26 -7.26 -8.52
N TRP A 52 2.98 -7.99 -9.61
CA TRP A 52 2.89 -9.47 -9.54
C TRP A 52 4.13 -10.19 -10.05
N PHE A 53 4.95 -9.53 -10.88
CA PHE A 53 6.09 -10.19 -11.53
C PHE A 53 7.42 -9.51 -11.22
N ASP A 54 7.56 -8.21 -11.50
CA ASP A 54 8.88 -7.57 -11.39
C ASP A 54 9.29 -7.46 -9.91
N TYR A 55 8.36 -7.14 -8.99
CA TYR A 55 8.63 -7.07 -7.56
C TYR A 55 8.97 -8.44 -6.98
N LEU A 56 8.19 -9.47 -7.33
CA LEU A 56 8.45 -10.84 -6.89
C LEU A 56 9.78 -11.36 -7.44
N ALA A 57 10.13 -11.05 -8.70
CA ALA A 57 11.44 -11.40 -9.26
C ALA A 57 12.58 -10.71 -8.49
N HIS A 58 12.38 -9.46 -8.07
CA HIS A 58 13.34 -8.75 -7.21
C HIS A 58 13.49 -9.42 -5.84
N GLU A 59 12.40 -9.82 -5.20
CA GLU A 59 12.44 -10.58 -3.93
C GLU A 59 13.14 -11.95 -4.10
N CYS A 60 12.98 -12.59 -5.26
CA CYS A 60 13.61 -13.87 -5.60
C CYS A 60 15.05 -13.73 -6.13
N ARG A 61 15.72 -12.58 -6.04
CA ARG A 61 17.06 -12.35 -6.61
C ARG A 61 18.14 -13.31 -6.12
N SER A 62 17.97 -13.87 -4.93
CA SER A 62 18.86 -14.92 -4.41
C SER A 62 18.69 -16.29 -5.11
N LYS A 63 17.62 -16.45 -5.92
CA LYS A 63 17.31 -17.65 -6.73
C LYS A 63 17.20 -17.24 -8.20
N PRO A 64 18.33 -17.08 -8.91
CA PRO A 64 18.35 -16.42 -10.22
C PRO A 64 17.48 -17.11 -11.28
N LEU A 65 17.40 -18.43 -11.31
CA LEU A 65 16.53 -19.16 -12.25
C LEU A 65 15.04 -18.86 -12.00
N SER A 66 14.62 -18.79 -10.73
CA SER A 66 13.24 -18.44 -10.37
C SER A 66 12.94 -16.99 -10.76
N ALA A 67 13.87 -16.07 -10.48
CA ALA A 67 13.71 -14.66 -10.84
C ALA A 67 13.58 -14.47 -12.36
N LEU A 68 14.41 -15.16 -13.16
CA LEU A 68 14.33 -15.13 -14.63
C LEU A 68 13.01 -15.71 -15.15
N ALA A 69 12.55 -16.84 -14.60
CA ALA A 69 11.28 -17.45 -14.99
C ALA A 69 10.08 -16.50 -14.69
N ILE A 70 10.08 -15.86 -13.51
CA ILE A 70 9.05 -14.88 -13.13
C ILE A 70 9.07 -13.66 -14.06
N GLN A 71 10.26 -13.12 -14.39
CA GLN A 71 10.40 -12.01 -15.33
C GLN A 71 9.90 -12.37 -16.73
N PHE A 72 10.24 -13.59 -17.21
CA PHE A 72 9.78 -14.08 -18.50
C PHE A 72 8.26 -14.21 -18.54
N LEU A 73 7.65 -14.78 -17.50
CA LEU A 73 6.20 -14.85 -17.36
C LEU A 73 5.57 -13.45 -17.35
N GLY A 74 6.18 -12.50 -16.65
CA GLY A 74 5.78 -11.09 -16.66
C GLY A 74 5.77 -10.47 -18.07
N LYS A 75 6.79 -10.77 -18.89
CA LYS A 75 6.84 -10.34 -20.30
C LYS A 75 5.70 -10.93 -21.13
N ILE A 76 5.42 -12.22 -20.97
CA ILE A 76 4.30 -12.89 -21.65
C ILE A 76 2.97 -12.23 -21.27
N VAL A 77 2.74 -12.01 -19.99
CA VAL A 77 1.46 -11.42 -19.49
C VAL A 77 1.33 -9.96 -19.93
N SER A 78 2.43 -9.20 -20.02
CA SER A 78 2.44 -7.86 -20.64
C SER A 78 2.06 -7.90 -22.11
N PHE A 79 2.63 -8.83 -22.89
CA PHE A 79 2.27 -9.03 -24.29
C PHE A 79 0.78 -9.40 -24.45
N LEU A 80 0.21 -10.11 -23.49
CA LEU A 80 -1.21 -10.43 -23.42
C LEU A 80 -2.10 -9.25 -23.00
N GLY A 81 -1.51 -8.10 -22.61
CA GLY A 81 -2.20 -6.84 -22.40
C GLY A 81 -2.52 -6.45 -20.95
N ILE A 82 -1.95 -7.15 -19.93
CA ILE A 82 -2.21 -6.84 -18.51
C ILE A 82 -1.81 -5.39 -18.13
N ASP A 83 -0.84 -4.84 -18.85
CA ASP A 83 -0.40 -3.45 -18.63
C ASP A 83 -1.49 -2.41 -18.94
N LYS A 84 -2.53 -2.81 -19.69
CA LYS A 84 -3.73 -1.99 -19.93
C LYS A 84 -4.75 -2.21 -18.82
N THR A 85 -4.42 -1.78 -17.61
CA THR A 85 -5.33 -1.90 -16.45
C THR A 85 -5.73 -0.53 -15.94
N ALA A 86 -7.02 -0.36 -15.69
CA ALA A 86 -7.58 0.75 -14.92
C ALA A 86 -7.84 0.29 -13.49
N PHE A 87 -7.19 0.90 -12.50
CA PHE A 87 -7.43 0.63 -11.09
C PHE A 87 -8.41 1.64 -10.49
N ILE A 88 -9.49 1.15 -9.89
CA ILE A 88 -10.49 1.98 -9.21
C ILE A 88 -10.07 2.16 -7.75
N GLY A 89 -10.04 3.41 -7.29
CA GLY A 89 -9.79 3.78 -5.90
C GLY A 89 -8.35 3.62 -5.42
N ASN A 90 -7.41 3.37 -6.31
CA ASN A 90 -6.00 3.18 -5.98
C ASN A 90 -5.19 4.44 -6.31
N TYR A 91 -5.04 5.34 -5.31
CA TYR A 91 -4.33 6.61 -5.50
C TYR A 91 -4.03 7.31 -4.17
N PRO A 92 -2.86 7.89 -4.02
CA PRO A 92 -1.56 7.60 -4.65
C PRO A 92 -0.77 6.56 -3.83
N ILE A 93 -1.40 5.96 -2.83
CA ILE A 93 -0.79 5.09 -1.82
C ILE A 93 -1.10 3.60 -2.08
N SER A 94 -0.32 2.74 -1.44
CA SER A 94 -0.42 1.29 -1.62
C SER A 94 -1.63 0.65 -0.92
N THR A 95 -2.37 1.40 -0.11
CA THR A 95 -3.55 0.95 0.61
C THR A 95 -4.74 1.77 0.18
N SER A 96 -5.82 1.14 -0.24
CA SER A 96 -7.07 1.84 -0.55
C SER A 96 -7.76 2.29 0.73
N ILE A 97 -8.13 3.57 0.77
CA ILE A 97 -8.78 4.22 1.91
C ILE A 97 -10.11 4.75 1.41
N TRP A 98 -11.11 3.87 1.40
CA TRP A 98 -12.44 4.20 0.93
C TRP A 98 -13.38 4.52 2.07
N THR A 99 -14.26 5.48 1.85
CA THR A 99 -15.48 5.64 2.64
C THR A 99 -16.53 4.60 2.21
N GLU A 100 -17.56 4.38 3.01
CA GLU A 100 -18.66 3.49 2.63
C GLU A 100 -19.36 3.96 1.35
N SER A 101 -19.60 5.27 1.23
CA SER A 101 -20.18 5.87 0.02
C SER A 101 -19.33 5.64 -1.23
N GLN A 102 -18.02 5.78 -1.12
CA GLN A 102 -17.10 5.46 -2.22
C GLN A 102 -17.15 3.97 -2.61
N MET A 103 -17.19 3.07 -1.64
CA MET A 103 -17.32 1.63 -1.91
C MET A 103 -18.62 1.28 -2.63
N GLU A 104 -19.72 1.96 -2.32
CA GLU A 104 -21.00 1.77 -2.99
C GLU A 104 -20.99 2.20 -4.45
N GLU A 105 -20.18 3.16 -4.81
CA GLU A 105 -20.04 3.64 -6.20
C GLU A 105 -19.11 2.77 -7.08
N ILE A 106 -18.23 1.95 -6.50
CA ILE A 106 -17.26 1.13 -7.25
C ILE A 106 -17.91 0.28 -8.36
N PRO A 107 -19.04 -0.43 -8.14
CA PRO A 107 -19.67 -1.24 -9.19
C PRO A 107 -20.18 -0.42 -10.39
N SER A 108 -20.75 0.76 -10.14
CA SER A 108 -21.25 1.66 -11.20
C SER A 108 -20.09 2.27 -11.98
N ILE A 109 -19.04 2.70 -11.29
CA ILE A 109 -17.80 3.21 -11.91
C ILE A 109 -17.14 2.11 -12.75
N ALA A 110 -17.08 0.86 -12.27
CA ALA A 110 -16.56 -0.26 -13.03
C ALA A 110 -17.33 -0.47 -14.33
N THR A 111 -18.66 -0.36 -14.29
CA THR A 111 -19.53 -0.46 -15.48
C THR A 111 -19.26 0.67 -16.47
N THR A 112 -19.09 1.89 -16.00
CA THR A 112 -18.74 3.05 -16.82
C THR A 112 -17.39 2.85 -17.51
N ILE A 113 -16.37 2.36 -16.79
CA ILE A 113 -15.05 2.09 -17.36
C ILE A 113 -15.10 0.92 -18.37
N MET A 114 -15.89 -0.14 -18.10
CA MET A 114 -16.08 -1.23 -19.06
C MET A 114 -16.63 -0.75 -20.40
N THR A 115 -17.45 0.30 -20.39
CA THR A 115 -18.04 0.88 -21.61
C THR A 115 -17.07 1.83 -22.29
N SER A 116 -16.42 2.74 -21.53
CA SER A 116 -15.52 3.76 -22.08
C SER A 116 -14.14 3.22 -22.45
N GLN A 117 -13.69 2.14 -21.80
CA GLN A 117 -12.37 1.53 -21.95
C GLN A 117 -12.49 0.02 -22.21
N PRO A 118 -13.16 -0.47 -23.27
CA PRO A 118 -13.54 -1.87 -23.46
C PRO A 118 -12.36 -2.83 -23.61
N LYS A 119 -11.16 -2.30 -23.89
CA LYS A 119 -9.90 -3.07 -24.05
C LYS A 119 -9.06 -3.12 -22.78
N HIS A 120 -9.48 -2.41 -21.70
CA HIS A 120 -8.72 -2.39 -20.44
C HIS A 120 -9.21 -3.47 -19.48
N PHE A 121 -8.29 -4.00 -18.71
CA PHE A 121 -8.60 -4.69 -17.47
C PHE A 121 -9.07 -3.67 -16.44
N ILE A 122 -9.94 -4.09 -15.53
CA ILE A 122 -10.35 -3.22 -14.41
C ILE A 122 -9.94 -3.93 -13.14
N GLY A 123 -9.12 -3.24 -12.33
CA GLY A 123 -8.61 -3.74 -11.06
C GLY A 123 -9.18 -2.98 -9.87
N ILE A 124 -9.43 -3.70 -8.79
CA ILE A 124 -9.76 -3.10 -7.49
C ILE A 124 -8.85 -3.79 -6.48
N ARG A 125 -7.97 -3.02 -5.84
CA ARG A 125 -6.95 -3.55 -4.92
C ARG A 125 -7.41 -3.45 -3.47
N ASN A 126 -6.66 -4.10 -2.59
CA ASN A 126 -6.80 -4.00 -1.13
C ASN A 126 -8.16 -4.47 -0.61
N ILE A 127 -8.74 -5.49 -1.23
CA ILE A 127 -10.01 -6.08 -0.80
C ILE A 127 -9.75 -7.12 0.30
N LEU A 128 -10.39 -6.90 1.45
CA LEU A 128 -10.34 -7.77 2.63
C LEU A 128 -11.70 -8.44 2.82
N PRO A 129 -11.80 -9.78 2.76
CA PRO A 129 -13.09 -10.47 2.83
C PRO A 129 -13.91 -10.17 4.10
N HIS A 130 -13.25 -10.04 5.23
CA HIS A 130 -13.91 -9.76 6.52
C HIS A 130 -14.45 -8.32 6.62
N ARG A 131 -14.00 -7.39 5.76
CA ARG A 131 -14.41 -5.98 5.77
C ARG A 131 -15.29 -5.59 4.58
N HIS A 132 -15.11 -6.24 3.43
CA HIS A 132 -15.69 -5.80 2.15
C HIS A 132 -16.69 -6.82 1.58
N ALA A 133 -17.39 -7.59 2.44
CA ALA A 133 -18.28 -8.67 2.01
C ALA A 133 -19.41 -8.20 1.05
N LYS A 134 -19.99 -7.00 1.28
CA LYS A 134 -21.02 -6.40 0.40
C LYS A 134 -20.44 -6.11 -0.99
N LEU A 135 -19.30 -5.44 -1.04
CA LEU A 135 -18.62 -5.11 -2.30
C LEU A 135 -18.21 -6.38 -3.06
N ILE A 136 -17.69 -7.41 -2.38
CA ILE A 136 -17.31 -8.68 -2.99
C ILE A 136 -18.50 -9.35 -3.71
N LYS A 137 -19.68 -9.37 -3.09
CA LYS A 137 -20.90 -9.90 -3.73
C LYS A 137 -21.22 -9.15 -5.02
N GLN A 138 -21.17 -7.82 -4.99
CA GLN A 138 -21.43 -6.97 -6.16
C GLN A 138 -20.39 -7.20 -7.27
N LEU A 139 -19.11 -7.32 -6.92
CA LEU A 139 -18.03 -7.61 -7.87
C LEU A 139 -18.16 -9.00 -8.49
N ALA A 140 -18.65 -9.99 -7.74
CA ALA A 140 -18.92 -11.33 -8.25
C ALA A 140 -20.02 -11.30 -9.34
N HIS A 141 -21.10 -10.53 -9.14
CA HIS A 141 -22.14 -10.34 -10.16
C HIS A 141 -21.62 -9.65 -11.43
N LEU A 142 -20.61 -8.81 -11.30
CA LEU A 142 -19.91 -8.20 -12.44
C LEU A 142 -18.81 -9.08 -13.04
N ASP A 143 -18.69 -10.36 -12.62
CA ASP A 143 -17.69 -11.34 -13.07
C ASP A 143 -16.24 -10.91 -12.82
N PHE A 144 -15.96 -10.17 -11.73
CA PHE A 144 -14.60 -9.97 -11.26
C PHE A 144 -14.04 -11.26 -10.66
N LYS A 145 -12.74 -11.49 -10.84
CA LYS A 145 -12.02 -12.63 -10.29
C LYS A 145 -11.05 -12.18 -9.21
N ALA A 146 -11.09 -12.86 -8.06
CA ALA A 146 -10.18 -12.62 -6.97
C ALA A 146 -8.79 -13.18 -7.27
N ILE A 147 -7.76 -12.37 -7.07
CA ILE A 147 -6.35 -12.75 -7.13
C ILE A 147 -5.77 -12.44 -5.76
N PRO A 148 -5.20 -13.42 -5.04
CA PRO A 148 -4.48 -13.16 -3.79
C PRO A 148 -3.38 -12.12 -4.03
N SER A 149 -3.22 -11.16 -3.12
CA SER A 149 -2.22 -10.09 -3.28
C SER A 149 -1.10 -10.24 -2.25
N ARG A 150 -1.41 -9.95 -0.99
CA ARG A 150 -0.43 -9.93 0.10
C ARG A 150 -1.09 -10.23 1.43
N VAL A 151 -0.30 -10.59 2.43
CA VAL A 151 -0.75 -10.67 3.82
C VAL A 151 -0.53 -9.33 4.49
N ILE A 152 -1.57 -8.76 5.07
CA ILE A 152 -1.49 -7.55 5.89
C ILE A 152 -1.73 -7.91 7.35
N TYR A 153 -1.39 -6.99 8.25
CA TYR A 153 -1.56 -7.17 9.70
C TYR A 153 -2.42 -6.06 10.28
N GLU A 154 -3.47 -6.45 10.97
CA GLU A 154 -4.35 -5.52 11.68
C GLU A 154 -4.23 -5.67 13.19
N PHE A 155 -4.35 -4.55 13.89
CA PHE A 155 -4.42 -4.47 15.35
C PHE A 155 -5.73 -3.77 15.71
N ASP A 156 -6.70 -4.51 16.24
CA ASP A 156 -7.95 -3.92 16.70
C ASP A 156 -7.77 -3.34 18.09
N LEU A 157 -7.75 -2.01 18.18
CA LEU A 157 -7.51 -1.25 19.41
C LEU A 157 -8.77 -0.51 19.88
N ARG A 158 -9.92 -0.78 19.28
CA ARG A 158 -11.19 -0.13 19.57
C ARG A 158 -11.76 -0.56 20.93
N SER A 159 -11.66 -1.82 21.25
CA SER A 159 -12.19 -2.39 22.51
C SER A 159 -11.15 -2.60 23.61
N GLY A 160 -9.91 -2.17 23.37
CA GLY A 160 -8.77 -2.46 24.25
C GLY A 160 -8.25 -3.90 24.11
N LEU A 161 -6.97 -4.11 24.39
CA LEU A 161 -6.40 -5.44 24.46
C LEU A 161 -6.63 -6.02 25.84
N THR A 162 -7.17 -7.23 25.93
CA THR A 162 -7.29 -8.00 27.19
C THR A 162 -5.92 -8.33 27.77
N GLN A 163 -4.91 -8.57 26.91
CA GLN A 163 -3.51 -8.76 27.28
C GLN A 163 -2.56 -8.11 26.29
N THR A 164 -1.55 -7.41 26.79
CA THR A 164 -0.50 -6.82 25.96
C THR A 164 0.62 -7.85 25.75
N PRO A 165 0.96 -8.24 24.50
CA PRO A 165 2.03 -9.20 24.24
C PRO A 165 3.38 -8.75 24.80
N SER A 166 4.23 -9.71 25.20
CA SER A 166 5.52 -9.43 25.86
C SER A 166 6.48 -8.60 25.00
N HIS A 167 6.51 -8.85 23.67
CA HIS A 167 7.32 -8.06 22.76
C HIS A 167 6.83 -6.60 22.66
N LEU A 168 5.52 -6.38 22.64
CA LEU A 168 4.94 -5.05 22.64
C LEU A 168 5.24 -4.31 23.96
N LYS A 169 5.12 -4.99 25.11
CA LYS A 169 5.51 -4.42 26.41
C LYS A 169 6.95 -3.91 26.42
N ARG A 170 7.88 -4.70 25.84
CA ARG A 170 9.30 -4.31 25.75
C ARG A 170 9.49 -3.10 24.83
N ASP A 171 8.77 -3.02 23.71
CA ASP A 171 8.89 -1.88 22.79
C ASP A 171 8.30 -0.60 23.39
N LEU A 172 7.17 -0.69 24.09
CA LEU A 172 6.60 0.43 24.83
C LEU A 172 7.52 0.90 25.99
N SER A 173 8.20 -0.05 26.66
CA SER A 173 9.19 0.29 27.69
C SER A 173 10.43 0.93 27.09
N LEU A 174 10.89 0.48 25.94
CA LEU A 174 12.00 1.08 25.21
C LEU A 174 11.65 2.51 24.82
N LEU A 175 10.48 2.75 24.22
CA LEU A 175 10.01 4.08 23.83
C LEU A 175 10.00 5.06 25.04
N LYS A 176 9.59 4.60 26.23
CA LYS A 176 9.58 5.42 27.46
C LYS A 176 10.98 5.70 28.01
N LYS A 177 11.93 4.78 27.85
CA LYS A 177 13.29 4.92 28.38
C LYS A 177 14.15 5.89 27.56
N LEU A 178 13.86 5.99 26.28
CA LEU A 178 14.62 6.85 25.39
C LEU A 178 14.11 8.26 25.48
N ASN A 179 15.00 9.21 25.65
CA ASN A 179 14.65 10.64 25.69
C ASN A 179 14.40 11.15 24.26
N LEU A 180 13.28 10.72 23.68
CA LEU A 180 12.87 11.02 22.32
C LEU A 180 11.68 11.96 22.32
N THR A 181 11.69 12.90 21.40
CA THR A 181 10.54 13.79 21.16
C THR A 181 9.59 13.13 20.15
N ILE A 182 8.30 13.03 20.49
CA ILE A 182 7.26 12.53 19.57
C ILE A 182 6.34 13.68 19.22
N LYS A 183 6.23 13.98 17.93
CA LYS A 183 5.39 15.05 17.41
C LYS A 183 4.41 14.49 16.36
N ASN A 184 3.12 14.76 16.53
CA ASN A 184 2.10 14.55 15.50
C ASN A 184 1.90 15.87 14.75
N ALA A 185 2.50 16.00 13.57
CA ALA A 185 2.46 17.23 12.80
C ALA A 185 1.36 17.19 11.74
N THR A 186 0.58 18.26 11.66
CA THR A 186 -0.41 18.55 10.62
C THR A 186 0.10 19.61 9.65
N ALA A 187 1.33 20.07 9.83
CA ALA A 187 2.09 20.92 8.93
C ALA A 187 3.58 20.65 9.12
N LEU A 188 4.33 20.67 8.03
CA LEU A 188 5.78 20.47 8.00
C LEU A 188 6.48 21.71 7.41
N THR A 189 7.62 22.06 7.98
CA THR A 189 8.55 23.01 7.38
C THR A 189 9.26 22.37 6.18
N GLN A 190 9.87 23.18 5.33
CA GLN A 190 10.64 22.69 4.18
C GLN A 190 11.79 21.75 4.61
N GLN A 191 12.45 22.03 5.72
CA GLN A 191 13.51 21.17 6.23
C GLN A 191 12.99 19.83 6.74
N GLU A 192 11.83 19.82 7.42
CA GLU A 192 11.16 18.58 7.86
C GLU A 192 10.71 17.75 6.65
N ILE A 193 10.18 18.37 5.58
CA ILE A 193 9.79 17.70 4.34
C ILE A 193 10.99 17.01 3.69
N ILE A 194 12.12 17.71 3.55
CA ILE A 194 13.35 17.16 2.99
C ILE A 194 13.83 15.96 3.82
N ARG A 195 13.82 16.08 5.14
CA ARG A 195 14.28 14.99 6.02
C ARG A 195 13.35 13.76 5.96
N VAL A 196 12.05 13.95 6.02
CA VAL A 196 11.05 12.88 5.89
C VAL A 196 11.20 12.15 4.55
N HIS A 197 11.41 12.89 3.45
CA HIS A 197 11.66 12.33 2.12
C HIS A 197 12.94 11.49 2.09
N GLN A 198 14.04 11.98 2.66
CA GLN A 198 15.31 11.21 2.75
C GLN A 198 15.10 9.89 3.50
N LEU A 199 14.47 9.93 4.67
CA LEU A 199 14.17 8.72 5.46
C LEU A 199 13.28 7.72 4.69
N TYR A 200 12.33 8.23 3.89
CA TYR A 200 11.54 7.40 2.99
C TYR A 200 12.41 6.72 1.94
N GLN A 201 13.27 7.47 1.26
CA GLN A 201 14.16 6.94 0.21
C GLN A 201 15.08 5.84 0.75
N GLN A 202 15.73 6.05 1.90
CA GLN A 202 16.59 5.05 2.53
C GLN A 202 15.89 3.70 2.72
N ILE A 203 14.64 3.71 3.17
CA ILE A 203 13.93 2.46 3.48
C ILE A 203 13.28 1.87 2.23
N TYR A 204 12.49 2.65 1.49
CA TYR A 204 11.68 2.09 0.41
C TYR A 204 12.42 1.91 -0.90
N LEU A 205 13.34 2.82 -1.25
CA LEU A 205 14.00 2.80 -2.54
C LEU A 205 15.37 2.13 -2.47
N GLU A 206 16.21 2.50 -1.53
CA GLU A 206 17.58 1.98 -1.42
C GLU A 206 17.62 0.58 -0.81
N LYS A 207 16.93 0.41 0.34
CA LYS A 207 16.94 -0.88 1.05
C LYS A 207 16.01 -1.92 0.39
N HIS A 208 14.84 -1.51 -0.11
CA HIS A 208 13.87 -2.45 -0.69
C HIS A 208 13.92 -2.47 -2.22
N SER A 209 13.21 -1.58 -2.93
CA SER A 209 13.12 -1.63 -4.39
C SER A 209 12.67 -0.32 -5.01
N LEU A 210 13.27 0.07 -6.14
CA LEU A 210 12.84 1.20 -6.96
C LEU A 210 11.44 1.03 -7.59
N LEU A 211 10.87 -0.17 -7.49
CA LEU A 211 9.47 -0.43 -7.88
C LEU A 211 8.46 0.08 -6.85
N ASN A 212 8.90 0.47 -5.66
CA ASN A 212 8.07 1.22 -4.72
C ASN A 212 7.69 2.58 -5.31
N PRO A 213 6.59 3.22 -4.85
CA PRO A 213 6.27 4.57 -5.29
C PRO A 213 7.43 5.51 -4.95
N GLN A 214 7.95 6.18 -5.96
CA GLN A 214 9.01 7.18 -5.79
C GLN A 214 8.33 8.52 -5.49
N TYR A 215 7.90 8.69 -4.22
CA TYR A 215 7.25 9.92 -3.78
C TYR A 215 8.20 11.11 -3.88
N THR A 216 7.66 12.24 -4.37
CA THR A 216 8.38 13.51 -4.46
C THR A 216 8.29 14.32 -3.17
N LEU A 217 9.08 15.37 -3.06
CA LEU A 217 8.94 16.35 -1.96
C LEU A 217 7.54 16.97 -1.93
N GLN A 218 6.96 17.24 -3.11
CA GLN A 218 5.63 17.81 -3.25
C GLN A 218 4.54 16.90 -2.67
N PHE A 219 4.68 15.57 -2.80
CA PHE A 219 3.76 14.62 -2.17
C PHE A 219 3.74 14.83 -0.65
N PHE A 220 4.91 14.80 0.02
CA PHE A 220 5.00 14.95 1.47
C PHE A 220 4.49 16.31 1.94
N ASP A 221 4.83 17.38 1.22
CA ASP A 221 4.32 18.72 1.50
C ASP A 221 2.78 18.75 1.45
N GLN A 222 2.21 18.35 0.32
CA GLN A 222 0.77 18.51 0.11
C GLN A 222 -0.06 17.56 1.01
N VAL A 223 0.34 16.30 1.20
CA VAL A 223 -0.48 15.39 2.01
C VAL A 223 -0.50 15.77 3.49
N VAL A 224 0.53 16.43 4.00
CA VAL A 224 0.57 16.88 5.41
C VAL A 224 0.04 18.31 5.54
N ASN A 225 0.52 19.26 4.75
CA ASN A 225 0.16 20.66 4.89
C ASN A 225 -1.29 20.96 4.45
N GLN A 226 -1.90 20.11 3.60
CA GLN A 226 -3.34 20.12 3.31
C GLN A 226 -4.17 19.23 4.26
N ARG A 227 -3.53 18.66 5.29
CA ARG A 227 -4.18 17.84 6.34
C ARG A 227 -4.90 16.58 5.82
N ILE A 228 -4.42 16.01 4.70
CA ILE A 228 -4.90 14.72 4.19
C ILE A 228 -4.36 13.59 5.08
N MET A 229 -3.12 13.74 5.55
CA MET A 229 -2.44 12.84 6.49
C MET A 229 -1.79 13.62 7.62
N THR A 230 -1.58 12.95 8.73
CA THR A 230 -0.74 13.45 9.83
C THR A 230 0.64 12.81 9.72
N CYS A 231 1.69 13.56 9.99
CA CYS A 231 3.05 13.05 10.09
C CYS A 231 3.44 12.85 11.56
N LEU A 232 3.53 11.59 12.00
CA LEU A 232 4.14 11.27 13.27
C LEU A 232 5.66 11.28 13.08
N MET A 233 6.36 12.13 13.81
CA MET A 233 7.82 12.26 13.77
C MET A 233 8.42 11.93 15.12
N ILE A 234 9.58 11.28 15.11
CA ILE A 234 10.39 11.02 16.30
C ILE A 234 11.72 11.74 16.12
N GLY A 235 12.00 12.64 17.06
CA GLY A 235 13.26 13.37 17.15
C GLY A 235 14.16 12.82 18.24
N ASN A 236 15.47 12.92 18.04
CA ASN A 236 16.47 12.63 19.06
C ASN A 236 16.63 13.84 20.04
N SER A 237 17.54 13.72 20.99
CA SER A 237 17.86 14.78 21.96
C SER A 237 18.33 16.11 21.34
N SER A 238 18.84 16.08 20.10
CA SER A 238 19.20 17.27 19.32
C SER A 238 18.07 17.77 18.42
N ASN A 239 16.84 17.29 18.61
CA ASN A 239 15.67 17.61 17.77
C ASN A 239 15.79 17.22 16.28
N SER A 240 16.80 16.40 15.91
CA SER A 240 16.90 15.87 14.57
C SER A 240 15.89 14.74 14.38
N ILE A 241 15.11 14.78 13.27
CA ILE A 241 14.13 13.73 12.95
C ILE A 241 14.88 12.44 12.58
N VAL A 242 14.69 11.40 13.39
CA VAL A 242 15.30 10.08 13.21
C VAL A 242 14.33 9.02 12.69
N SER A 243 13.04 9.25 12.80
CA SER A 243 12.03 8.41 12.15
C SER A 243 10.70 9.15 11.97
N PHE A 244 9.90 8.68 11.01
CA PHE A 244 8.57 9.21 10.75
C PHE A 244 7.60 8.12 10.31
N ALA A 245 6.30 8.42 10.40
CA ALA A 245 5.24 7.69 9.74
C ALA A 245 4.16 8.65 9.25
N LEU A 246 3.70 8.49 8.00
CA LEU A 246 2.47 9.10 7.55
C LEU A 246 1.29 8.29 8.08
N ILE A 247 0.36 8.97 8.70
CA ILE A 247 -0.86 8.41 9.28
C ILE A 247 -2.04 8.90 8.47
N CYS A 248 -2.77 7.97 7.89
CA CYS A 248 -4.00 8.24 7.18
C CYS A 248 -5.18 7.60 7.89
N THR A 249 -6.18 8.41 8.24
CA THR A 249 -7.37 7.97 8.98
C THR A 249 -8.60 7.98 8.06
N SER A 250 -9.32 6.86 8.02
CA SER A 250 -10.63 6.75 7.36
C SER A 250 -11.62 6.04 8.27
N GLY A 251 -12.65 6.74 8.72
CA GLY A 251 -13.54 6.24 9.76
C GLY A 251 -12.74 5.84 11.01
N GLU A 252 -12.95 4.61 11.48
CA GLU A 252 -12.24 4.05 12.62
C GLU A 252 -10.88 3.39 12.25
N THR A 253 -10.48 3.43 10.99
CA THR A 253 -9.25 2.77 10.52
C THR A 253 -8.11 3.77 10.37
N ILE A 254 -6.97 3.44 10.96
CA ILE A 254 -5.68 4.11 10.74
C ILE A 254 -4.82 3.20 9.85
N SER A 255 -4.28 3.78 8.78
CA SER A 255 -3.34 3.12 7.87
C SER A 255 -2.02 3.88 7.84
N ILE A 256 -0.92 3.17 7.61
CA ILE A 256 0.44 3.73 7.55
C ILE A 256 0.96 3.56 6.12
N PRO A 257 0.67 4.52 5.22
CA PRO A 257 1.06 4.41 3.81
C PRO A 257 2.56 4.56 3.56
N ALA A 258 3.26 5.30 4.40
CA ALA A 258 4.70 5.49 4.34
C ALA A 258 5.27 5.65 5.74
N LEU A 259 6.46 5.13 5.94
CA LEU A 259 7.27 5.32 7.14
C LEU A 259 8.75 5.35 6.75
N GLY A 260 9.59 5.84 7.63
CA GLY A 260 11.04 5.79 7.45
C GLY A 260 11.74 5.94 8.79
N TYR A 261 12.95 5.44 8.85
CA TYR A 261 13.83 5.59 10.00
C TYR A 261 15.27 5.68 9.52
N ASP A 262 16.08 6.39 10.28
CA ASP A 262 17.50 6.53 9.99
C ASP A 262 18.21 5.20 10.25
N SER A 263 18.79 4.62 9.21
CA SER A 263 19.54 3.37 9.29
C SER A 263 20.94 3.56 9.87
N GLU A 264 21.45 4.78 9.85
CA GLU A 264 22.77 5.15 10.38
C GLU A 264 22.69 5.62 11.85
N TYR A 265 21.49 5.96 12.31
CA TYR A 265 21.31 6.35 13.70
C TYR A 265 21.40 5.10 14.59
N GLU A 266 22.42 5.06 15.45
CA GLU A 266 22.79 3.92 16.33
C GLU A 266 21.73 3.52 17.36
N LEU A 267 20.49 3.94 17.18
CA LEU A 267 19.41 3.53 18.05
C LEU A 267 19.04 2.07 17.76
N GLU A 268 19.61 1.15 18.51
CA GLU A 268 19.24 -0.25 18.48
C GLU A 268 17.71 -0.39 18.65
N GLY A 269 17.02 -0.73 17.55
CA GLY A 269 15.56 -0.86 17.56
C GLY A 269 14.75 0.34 17.07
N SER A 270 15.29 1.20 16.19
CA SER A 270 14.56 2.34 15.58
C SER A 270 13.17 1.96 15.06
N TYR A 271 13.07 0.83 14.34
CA TYR A 271 11.78 0.32 13.88
C TYR A 271 10.84 -0.11 15.02
N ARG A 272 11.37 -0.63 16.14
CA ARG A 272 10.59 -1.01 17.33
C ARG A 272 9.99 0.22 18.02
N VAL A 273 10.78 1.27 18.12
CA VAL A 273 10.39 2.55 18.71
C VAL A 273 9.31 3.23 17.85
N LEU A 274 9.52 3.29 16.54
CA LEU A 274 8.55 3.81 15.59
C LEU A 274 7.23 3.05 15.66
N PHE A 275 7.28 1.71 15.68
CA PHE A 275 6.09 0.87 15.84
C PHE A 275 5.35 1.17 17.15
N ALA A 276 6.08 1.27 18.28
CA ALA A 276 5.48 1.57 19.58
C ALA A 276 4.80 2.93 19.61
N ALA A 277 5.38 3.95 18.95
CA ALA A 277 4.77 5.27 18.83
C ALA A 277 3.49 5.23 17.97
N ILE A 278 3.51 4.56 16.81
CA ILE A 278 2.34 4.37 15.95
C ILE A 278 1.24 3.60 16.68
N TYR A 279 1.60 2.51 17.35
CA TYR A 279 0.66 1.71 18.15
C TYR A 279 0.00 2.55 19.25
N THR A 280 0.79 3.35 19.97
CA THR A 280 0.29 4.23 21.02
C THR A 280 -0.67 5.28 20.45
N HIS A 281 -0.33 5.87 19.29
CA HIS A 281 -1.19 6.82 18.60
C HIS A 281 -2.54 6.17 18.22
N ALA A 282 -2.52 4.99 17.60
CA ALA A 282 -3.72 4.28 17.20
C ALA A 282 -4.56 3.81 18.40
N LYS A 283 -3.92 3.41 19.50
CA LYS A 283 -4.58 3.03 20.75
C LYS A 283 -5.30 4.22 21.40
N ASN A 284 -4.67 5.38 21.45
CA ASN A 284 -5.28 6.61 22.00
C ASN A 284 -6.46 7.07 21.16
N ALA A 285 -6.43 6.81 19.85
CA ALA A 285 -7.54 7.07 18.92
C ALA A 285 -8.63 5.98 18.95
N GLN A 286 -8.47 4.91 19.73
CA GLN A 286 -9.36 3.73 19.74
C GLN A 286 -9.65 3.22 18.33
N ALA A 287 -8.62 3.05 17.52
CA ALA A 287 -8.74 2.75 16.09
C ALA A 287 -8.38 1.30 15.75
N LEU A 288 -8.83 0.85 14.59
CA LEU A 288 -8.31 -0.32 13.91
C LEU A 288 -7.04 0.09 13.14
N LEU A 289 -5.87 -0.39 13.57
CA LEU A 289 -4.60 -0.09 12.92
C LEU A 289 -4.31 -1.14 11.82
N ASN A 290 -4.37 -0.72 10.56
CA ASN A 290 -3.85 -1.47 9.43
C ASN A 290 -2.36 -1.13 9.24
N TYR A 291 -1.49 -2.04 9.69
CA TYR A 291 -0.04 -1.86 9.61
C TYR A 291 0.57 -2.46 8.33
N SER A 292 -0.24 -2.66 7.29
CA SER A 292 0.18 -3.13 5.96
C SER A 292 0.88 -4.51 5.98
N SER A 293 1.60 -4.85 4.90
CA SER A 293 2.38 -6.09 4.75
C SER A 293 3.83 -5.92 5.24
N GLY A 294 4.63 -7.01 5.15
CA GLY A 294 6.04 -7.05 5.55
C GLY A 294 6.26 -7.21 7.05
N ALA A 295 7.45 -7.69 7.44
CA ALA A 295 7.86 -7.92 8.83
C ALA A 295 6.82 -8.72 9.67
N GLY A 296 6.23 -9.77 9.11
CA GLY A 296 5.06 -10.43 9.68
C GLY A 296 5.34 -11.11 11.02
N ASP A 297 6.50 -11.76 11.20
CA ASP A 297 6.88 -12.35 12.49
C ASP A 297 6.98 -11.27 13.59
N PHE A 298 7.55 -10.11 13.24
CA PHE A 298 7.61 -8.95 14.12
C PHE A 298 6.21 -8.51 14.56
N LYS A 299 5.27 -8.41 13.62
CA LYS A 299 3.89 -7.94 13.87
C LYS A 299 3.07 -8.95 14.65
N ARG A 300 3.15 -10.26 14.31
CA ARG A 300 2.47 -11.33 15.05
C ARG A 300 2.89 -11.39 16.51
N LYS A 301 4.20 -11.33 16.79
CA LYS A 301 4.72 -11.31 18.17
C LYS A 301 4.23 -10.12 19.00
N ARG A 302 3.66 -9.09 18.35
CA ARG A 302 3.09 -7.87 18.95
C ARG A 302 1.57 -7.83 18.95
N GLY A 303 0.92 -8.94 18.54
CA GLY A 303 -0.53 -9.09 18.53
C GLY A 303 -1.20 -8.70 17.22
N GLY A 304 -0.43 -8.50 16.14
CA GLY A 304 -0.99 -8.29 14.80
C GLY A 304 -1.64 -9.55 14.25
N ILE A 305 -2.88 -9.43 13.79
CA ILE A 305 -3.65 -10.52 13.18
C ILE A 305 -3.43 -10.47 11.67
N PRO A 306 -2.96 -11.58 11.04
CA PRO A 306 -2.76 -11.63 9.60
C PRO A 306 -4.07 -11.78 8.83
N TYR A 307 -4.23 -11.03 7.76
CA TYR A 307 -5.34 -11.16 6.81
C TYR A 307 -4.82 -11.19 5.38
N LEU A 308 -5.37 -12.08 4.56
CA LEU A 308 -5.07 -12.15 3.14
C LEU A 308 -5.87 -11.08 2.39
N GLU A 309 -5.16 -10.20 1.72
CA GLU A 309 -5.69 -9.14 0.87
C GLU A 309 -5.77 -9.60 -0.58
N TYR A 310 -6.79 -9.18 -1.30
CA TYR A 310 -7.04 -9.56 -2.69
C TYR A 310 -7.07 -8.34 -3.62
N THR A 311 -6.67 -8.58 -4.86
CA THR A 311 -7.02 -7.73 -6.01
C THR A 311 -8.14 -8.40 -6.79
N TYR A 312 -9.23 -7.70 -7.01
CA TYR A 312 -10.32 -8.14 -7.88
C TYR A 312 -10.08 -7.61 -9.29
N LEU A 313 -10.04 -8.51 -10.26
CA LEU A 313 -9.70 -8.20 -11.65
C LEU A 313 -10.86 -8.58 -12.57
N LYS A 314 -11.33 -7.62 -13.38
CA LYS A 314 -12.26 -7.83 -14.49
C LYS A 314 -11.49 -7.83 -15.79
N TYR A 315 -11.78 -8.82 -16.63
CA TYR A 315 -11.16 -8.98 -17.94
C TYR A 315 -11.94 -8.22 -19.01
N PRO A 316 -11.25 -7.69 -20.05
CA PRO A 316 -11.92 -7.09 -21.20
C PRO A 316 -12.93 -8.05 -21.86
N LYS A 317 -14.04 -7.52 -22.39
CA LYS A 317 -15.09 -8.34 -23.01
C LYS A 317 -14.67 -9.02 -24.32
N GLU A 318 -13.68 -8.45 -25.03
CA GLU A 318 -13.29 -8.93 -26.36
C GLU A 318 -12.46 -10.23 -26.30
N LYS A 319 -12.86 -11.23 -27.10
CA LYS A 319 -12.18 -12.46 -27.62
C LYS A 319 -10.89 -12.98 -26.95
N TYR A 320 -10.83 -13.01 -25.61
CA TYR A 320 -9.62 -13.39 -24.88
C TYR A 320 -9.70 -14.74 -24.14
N GLY A 321 -10.54 -15.69 -24.57
CA GLY A 321 -10.78 -16.92 -23.79
C GLY A 321 -9.52 -17.62 -23.26
N LEU A 322 -8.57 -17.98 -24.12
CA LEU A 322 -7.31 -18.59 -23.70
C LEU A 322 -6.38 -17.60 -23.02
N LYS A 323 -6.21 -16.38 -23.59
CA LYS A 323 -5.37 -15.32 -23.02
C LYS A 323 -5.82 -14.95 -21.60
N ARG A 324 -7.14 -14.81 -21.38
CA ARG A 324 -7.73 -14.57 -20.06
C ARG A 324 -7.33 -15.65 -19.04
N ARG A 325 -7.43 -16.93 -19.43
CA ARG A 325 -7.06 -18.06 -18.57
C ARG A 325 -5.58 -18.02 -18.20
N LEU A 326 -4.72 -17.73 -19.17
CA LEU A 326 -3.26 -17.65 -18.95
C LEU A 326 -2.89 -16.50 -18.01
N ILE A 327 -3.45 -15.30 -18.23
CA ILE A 327 -3.20 -14.14 -17.34
C ILE A 327 -3.67 -14.44 -15.91
N HIS A 328 -4.88 -14.98 -15.78
CA HIS A 328 -5.43 -15.31 -14.46
C HIS A 328 -4.58 -16.36 -13.74
N PHE A 329 -4.23 -17.42 -14.44
CA PHE A 329 -3.36 -18.49 -13.92
C PHE A 329 -1.99 -17.94 -13.50
N ALA A 330 -1.34 -17.14 -14.35
CA ALA A 330 -0.04 -16.55 -14.05
C ALA A 330 -0.10 -15.62 -12.84
N ALA A 331 -1.08 -14.71 -12.78
CA ALA A 331 -1.26 -13.79 -11.65
C ALA A 331 -1.59 -14.54 -10.35
N LYS A 332 -2.41 -15.58 -10.43
CA LYS A 332 -2.72 -16.43 -9.27
C LYS A 332 -1.50 -17.22 -8.80
N LEU A 333 -0.73 -17.77 -9.71
CA LEU A 333 0.48 -18.55 -9.38
C LEU A 333 1.50 -17.67 -8.65
N THR A 334 1.84 -16.51 -9.20
CA THR A 334 2.83 -15.62 -8.59
C THR A 334 2.36 -15.09 -7.24
N SER A 335 1.10 -14.67 -7.12
CA SER A 335 0.57 -14.20 -5.83
C SER A 335 0.45 -15.30 -4.78
N GLN A 336 0.19 -16.55 -5.17
CA GLN A 336 0.21 -17.68 -4.23
C GLN A 336 1.62 -18.01 -3.76
N ILE A 337 2.62 -17.92 -4.63
CA ILE A 337 4.03 -18.12 -4.26
C ILE A 337 4.44 -17.04 -3.25
N ASP A 338 4.13 -15.79 -3.53
CA ASP A 338 4.41 -14.65 -2.65
C ASP A 338 3.74 -14.85 -1.28
N VAL A 339 2.43 -15.12 -1.25
CA VAL A 339 1.68 -15.34 0.00
C VAL A 339 2.20 -16.54 0.79
N GLN A 340 2.49 -17.67 0.14
CA GLN A 340 3.03 -18.85 0.83
C GLN A 340 4.43 -18.63 1.38
N ASP A 341 5.30 -17.95 0.63
CA ASP A 341 6.65 -17.63 1.06
C ASP A 341 6.62 -16.64 2.22
N LEU A 342 5.73 -15.64 2.16
CA LEU A 342 5.45 -14.72 3.26
C LEU A 342 4.96 -15.46 4.52
N ILE A 343 4.03 -16.39 4.40
CA ILE A 343 3.54 -17.20 5.53
C ILE A 343 4.66 -18.06 6.11
N LYS A 344 5.47 -18.71 5.27
CA LYS A 344 6.59 -19.57 5.70
C LYS A 344 7.71 -18.78 6.39
N ARG A 345 8.02 -17.58 5.90
CA ARG A 345 9.06 -16.72 6.47
C ARG A 345 8.59 -15.97 7.72
N GLY A 346 7.37 -16.20 8.17
CA GLY A 346 6.80 -15.48 9.29
C GLY A 346 6.46 -14.02 8.96
N ALA A 347 6.31 -13.72 7.69
CA ALA A 347 5.93 -12.40 7.22
C ALA A 347 4.42 -12.14 7.34
#